data_9e07701f038d898e53579e3d9939988e
#
_entry.id   9e07701f038d898e53579e3d9939988e
#
_cell.length_a   1.000
_cell.length_b   1.000
_cell.length_c   1.000
_cell.angle_alpha   90.00
_cell.angle_beta   90.00
_cell.angle_gamma   90.00
#
_symmetry.space_group_name_H-M   'P 1'
#
loop_
_entity.id
_entity.type
_entity.pdbx_description
1 polymer ?
#
loop_
_entity_poly.entity_id
_entity_poly.type
_entity_poly.pdbx_seq_one_letter_code
_entity_poly.pdbx_strand_id
1 'polypeptide(L)'
;TFADLSAHVQEVFASMCKDGVTPEENYEGFKKLTYDLNHNPNEMFDENGNKKTKRDAEDAVRKFVYAIMGLNENSTKRDRNRAMKKHGTELFEVMEEEIDIKVDTGFKESEFFNNYVETRNLSRGDRQEFWTDDKVVLSTTKIAGDHHDFTLQRLGSGESYTVTTSVYGIAVGADIDLYLAGRLDWSKFTDQCAAAFVRQIQNDIYAEMMNAGKKLPAQFQGTGALSNATKDKLDELLEDVSLANDGAQVVIMGTRTGLQQFQKLMDVDWITDDQKKDVATMGRLGYYGPYTLVEIPQRFALNDTTKKLMDPKTLFIMPQVEDKFIKFVDVGETEIYEITDKGDRMDDTMKYEVQ
;
A
#
# COMPACT_ATOMS: atom_id res chain seq x y z
N THR A 1 -16.24 11.15 -3.07
CA THR A 1 -16.01 12.60 -3.29
C THR A 1 -16.94 13.45 -2.41
N PHE A 2 -16.70 14.78 -2.26
CA PHE A 2 -17.60 15.64 -1.47
C PHE A 2 -19.07 15.56 -1.92
N ALA A 3 -19.31 15.35 -3.20
CA ALA A 3 -20.65 15.22 -3.77
C ALA A 3 -21.35 13.91 -3.36
N ASP A 4 -20.62 12.90 -2.96
CA ASP A 4 -21.16 11.59 -2.57
C ASP A 4 -21.56 11.55 -1.08
N LEU A 5 -21.13 12.55 -0.29
CA LEU A 5 -21.49 12.68 1.12
C LEU A 5 -22.99 13.04 1.30
N SER A 6 -23.55 12.64 2.42
CA SER A 6 -24.93 12.98 2.79
C SER A 6 -25.13 14.50 2.84
N ALA A 7 -26.36 14.95 2.55
CA ALA A 7 -26.71 16.38 2.53
C ALA A 7 -26.40 17.06 3.87
N HIS A 8 -26.57 16.34 4.99
CA HIS A 8 -26.26 16.87 6.33
C HIS A 8 -24.77 17.17 6.50
N VAL A 9 -23.88 16.25 6.07
CA VAL A 9 -22.43 16.45 6.14
C VAL A 9 -22.00 17.62 5.25
N GLN A 10 -22.55 17.69 4.02
CA GLN A 10 -22.30 18.83 3.12
C GLN A 10 -22.72 20.17 3.73
N GLU A 11 -23.89 20.24 4.38
CA GLU A 11 -24.37 21.44 5.07
C GLU A 11 -23.44 21.82 6.25
N VAL A 12 -22.94 20.85 7.01
CA VAL A 12 -21.99 21.10 8.10
C VAL A 12 -20.71 21.70 7.56
N PHE A 13 -20.11 21.12 6.53
CA PHE A 13 -18.91 21.70 5.91
C PHE A 13 -19.17 23.10 5.35
N ALA A 14 -20.33 23.33 4.73
CA ALA A 14 -20.72 24.65 4.24
C ALA A 14 -20.88 25.67 5.37
N SER A 15 -21.48 25.26 6.51
CA SER A 15 -21.68 26.14 7.67
C SER A 15 -20.39 26.52 8.39
N MET A 16 -19.35 25.69 8.26
CA MET A 16 -18.04 25.91 8.88
C MET A 16 -17.03 26.55 7.92
N CYS A 17 -17.44 26.87 6.69
CA CYS A 17 -16.60 27.57 5.74
C CYS A 17 -16.29 28.99 6.22
N LYS A 18 -15.06 29.40 6.01
CA LYS A 18 -14.65 30.79 6.14
C LYS A 18 -14.99 31.58 4.88
N ASP A 19 -15.01 32.90 4.99
CA ASP A 19 -15.26 33.77 3.86
C ASP A 19 -14.28 33.50 2.70
N GLY A 20 -14.82 33.13 1.54
CA GLY A 20 -14.06 32.88 0.33
C GLY A 20 -13.57 31.43 0.13
N VAL A 21 -13.89 30.50 1.03
CA VAL A 21 -13.58 29.07 0.88
C VAL A 21 -14.83 28.30 0.49
N THR A 22 -14.74 27.44 -0.49
CA THR A 22 -15.86 26.57 -0.88
C THR A 22 -16.03 25.40 0.10
N PRO A 23 -17.22 24.79 0.23
CA PRO A 23 -17.41 23.60 1.08
C PRO A 23 -16.51 22.43 0.68
N GLU A 24 -16.25 22.27 -0.59
CA GLU A 24 -15.35 21.24 -1.13
C GLU A 24 -13.90 21.49 -0.71
N GLU A 25 -13.41 22.73 -0.83
CA GLU A 25 -12.07 23.11 -0.37
C GLU A 25 -11.93 22.94 1.16
N ASN A 26 -12.99 23.22 1.93
CA ASN A 26 -13.02 23.01 3.37
C ASN A 26 -12.92 21.51 3.72
N TYR A 27 -13.63 20.67 2.98
CA TYR A 27 -13.57 19.22 3.12
C TYR A 27 -12.18 18.67 2.76
N GLU A 28 -11.61 19.09 1.63
CA GLU A 28 -10.23 18.71 1.27
C GLU A 28 -9.20 19.17 2.31
N GLY A 29 -9.40 20.36 2.84
CA GLY A 29 -8.59 20.88 3.95
C GLY A 29 -8.72 20.04 5.23
N PHE A 30 -9.91 19.54 5.53
CA PHE A 30 -10.16 18.63 6.65
C PHE A 30 -9.44 17.29 6.44
N LYS A 31 -9.56 16.67 5.26
CA LYS A 31 -8.86 15.43 4.92
C LYS A 31 -7.34 15.58 5.05
N LYS A 32 -6.80 16.66 4.51
CA LYS A 32 -5.37 16.95 4.64
C LYS A 32 -4.95 17.15 6.10
N LEU A 33 -5.75 17.84 6.89
CA LEU A 33 -5.46 18.07 8.32
C LEU A 33 -5.42 16.75 9.10
N THR A 34 -6.37 15.84 8.86
CA THR A 34 -6.42 14.53 9.54
C THR A 34 -5.25 13.65 9.14
N TYR A 35 -4.82 13.70 7.87
CA TYR A 35 -3.64 13.02 7.38
C TYR A 35 -2.35 13.58 8.00
N ASP A 36 -2.12 14.90 7.90
CA ASP A 36 -0.91 15.57 8.37
C ASP A 36 -0.74 15.46 9.89
N LEU A 37 -1.81 15.33 10.64
CA LEU A 37 -1.81 15.28 12.10
C LEU A 37 -0.92 14.15 12.65
N ASN A 38 -0.82 13.04 11.96
CA ASN A 38 -0.01 11.89 12.37
C ASN A 38 1.24 11.67 11.50
N HIS A 39 1.19 12.04 10.20
CA HIS A 39 2.27 11.80 9.27
C HIS A 39 3.25 12.98 9.17
N ASN A 40 2.71 14.21 9.15
CA ASN A 40 3.50 15.42 8.97
C ASN A 40 3.26 16.47 10.09
N PRO A 41 3.41 16.13 11.39
CA PRO A 41 3.06 17.04 12.48
C PRO A 41 3.88 18.33 12.50
N ASN A 42 4.98 18.39 11.74
CA ASN A 42 5.83 19.56 11.64
C ASN A 42 5.47 20.50 10.48
N GLU A 43 4.61 20.08 9.56
CA GLU A 43 4.20 20.81 8.36
C GLU A 43 2.80 21.43 8.47
N MET A 44 2.17 21.33 9.62
CA MET A 44 0.87 21.95 9.88
C MET A 44 1.03 23.44 10.16
N PHE A 45 0.52 24.26 9.26
CA PHE A 45 0.52 25.73 9.39
C PHE A 45 -0.92 26.25 9.34
N ASP A 46 -1.16 27.38 10.02
CA ASP A 46 -2.40 28.13 9.86
C ASP A 46 -2.33 28.99 8.59
N GLU A 47 -3.46 29.63 8.24
CA GLU A 47 -3.57 30.53 7.09
C GLU A 47 -2.61 31.74 7.16
N ASN A 48 -2.13 32.05 8.34
CA ASN A 48 -1.17 33.14 8.58
C ASN A 48 0.28 32.66 8.56
N GLY A 49 0.52 31.37 8.25
CA GLY A 49 1.84 30.77 8.23
C GLY A 49 2.41 30.43 9.61
N ASN A 50 1.60 30.50 10.70
CA ASN A 50 2.05 30.09 12.02
C ASN A 50 1.89 28.57 12.16
N LYS A 51 2.87 27.94 12.80
CA LYS A 51 2.84 26.51 13.03
C LYS A 51 1.72 26.14 14.01
N LYS A 52 0.80 25.27 13.57
CA LYS A 52 -0.22 24.67 14.44
C LYS A 52 0.41 23.63 15.36
N THR A 53 -0.04 23.58 16.59
CA THR A 53 0.31 22.45 17.47
C THR A 53 -0.58 21.26 17.15
N LYS A 54 -0.10 20.05 17.46
CA LYS A 54 -0.91 18.83 17.30
C LYS A 54 -2.26 18.94 18.01
N ARG A 55 -2.27 19.56 19.19
CA ARG A 55 -3.48 19.76 19.98
C ARG A 55 -4.49 20.70 19.30
N ASP A 56 -4.02 21.77 18.66
CA ASP A 56 -4.90 22.70 17.93
C ASP A 56 -5.57 22.01 16.74
N ALA A 57 -4.81 21.11 16.06
CA ALA A 57 -5.34 20.31 14.97
C ALA A 57 -6.36 19.27 15.44
N GLU A 58 -6.10 18.56 16.54
CA GLU A 58 -7.04 17.64 17.17
C GLU A 58 -8.34 18.36 17.63
N ASP A 59 -8.21 19.55 18.18
CA ASP A 59 -9.36 20.36 18.57
C ASP A 59 -10.18 20.84 17.35
N ALA A 60 -9.53 21.11 16.22
CA ALA A 60 -10.21 21.43 14.97
C ALA A 60 -11.01 20.23 14.43
N VAL A 61 -10.39 19.04 14.35
CA VAL A 61 -11.06 17.79 13.95
C VAL A 61 -12.26 17.51 14.87
N ARG A 62 -12.08 17.66 16.19
CA ARG A 62 -13.15 17.45 17.16
C ARG A 62 -14.33 18.42 16.95
N LYS A 63 -14.07 19.67 16.60
CA LYS A 63 -15.13 20.64 16.28
C LYS A 63 -15.95 20.21 15.07
N PHE A 64 -15.33 19.67 14.01
CA PHE A 64 -16.05 19.12 12.88
C PHE A 64 -16.92 17.93 13.29
N VAL A 65 -16.39 17.00 14.06
CA VAL A 65 -17.16 15.86 14.57
C VAL A 65 -18.31 16.31 15.46
N TYR A 66 -18.10 17.26 16.33
CA TYR A 66 -19.20 17.84 17.14
C TYR A 66 -20.27 18.48 16.27
N ALA A 67 -19.90 19.18 15.22
CA ALA A 67 -20.85 19.80 14.30
C ALA A 67 -21.66 18.76 13.55
N ILE A 68 -21.01 17.70 13.00
CA ILE A 68 -21.69 16.58 12.35
C ILE A 68 -22.68 15.90 13.31
N MET A 69 -22.27 15.66 14.55
CA MET A 69 -23.10 15.04 15.58
C MET A 69 -24.14 15.98 16.19
N GLY A 70 -24.14 17.27 15.85
CA GLY A 70 -25.02 18.27 16.46
C GLY A 70 -24.78 18.44 17.97
N LEU A 71 -23.54 18.27 18.42
CA LEU A 71 -23.10 18.34 19.81
C LEU A 71 -22.35 19.65 20.09
N ASN A 72 -22.20 19.94 21.36
CA ASN A 72 -21.34 21.02 21.88
C ASN A 72 -20.51 20.50 23.06
N GLU A 73 -19.54 21.31 23.49
CA GLU A 73 -18.62 20.95 24.59
C GLU A 73 -19.32 20.62 25.91
N ASN A 74 -20.55 21.16 26.14
CA ASN A 74 -21.34 20.96 27.37
C ASN A 74 -22.36 19.80 27.23
N SER A 75 -22.34 19.06 26.14
CA SER A 75 -23.29 17.96 25.86
C SER A 75 -23.11 16.83 26.89
N THR A 76 -24.24 16.38 27.43
CA THR A 76 -24.26 15.27 28.40
C THR A 76 -24.03 13.93 27.73
N LYS A 77 -23.67 12.88 28.49
CA LYS A 77 -23.56 11.49 27.96
C LYS A 77 -24.85 11.07 27.24
N ARG A 78 -26.01 11.44 27.73
CA ARG A 78 -27.31 11.13 27.13
C ARG A 78 -27.51 11.84 25.80
N ASP A 79 -27.01 13.06 25.67
CA ASP A 79 -27.08 13.80 24.38
C ASP A 79 -26.16 13.19 23.37
N ARG A 80 -24.94 12.78 23.77
CA ARG A 80 -23.98 12.06 22.91
C ARG A 80 -24.57 10.75 22.39
N ASN A 81 -25.17 9.94 23.24
CA ASN A 81 -25.81 8.68 22.84
C ASN A 81 -26.99 8.90 21.88
N ARG A 82 -27.74 10.00 22.03
CA ARG A 82 -28.81 10.38 21.09
C ARG A 82 -28.25 10.83 19.75
N ALA A 83 -27.22 11.64 19.78
CA ALA A 83 -26.55 12.14 18.60
C ALA A 83 -25.98 10.96 17.77
N MET A 84 -25.35 10.00 18.43
CA MET A 84 -24.82 8.83 17.76
C MET A 84 -25.90 7.99 17.07
N LYS A 85 -27.05 7.80 17.74
CA LYS A 85 -28.20 7.09 17.13
C LYS A 85 -28.83 7.83 15.95
N LYS A 86 -28.63 9.13 15.84
CA LYS A 86 -29.23 9.96 14.79
C LYS A 86 -28.26 10.24 13.66
N HIS A 87 -27.00 10.48 13.98
CA HIS A 87 -25.97 10.97 13.07
C HIS A 87 -24.75 10.03 12.98
N GLY A 88 -24.89 8.78 13.44
CA GLY A 88 -23.78 7.82 13.41
C GLY A 88 -23.38 7.47 11.99
N THR A 89 -24.38 7.33 11.09
CA THR A 89 -24.11 7.01 9.67
C THR A 89 -23.31 8.13 9.00
N GLU A 90 -23.70 9.39 9.23
CA GLU A 90 -23.01 10.55 8.66
C GLU A 90 -21.58 10.70 9.20
N LEU A 91 -21.36 10.28 10.44
CA LEU A 91 -20.01 10.23 11.01
C LEU A 91 -19.18 9.13 10.33
N PHE A 92 -19.77 7.98 10.05
CA PHE A 92 -19.09 6.88 9.39
C PHE A 92 -18.71 7.20 7.95
N GLU A 93 -19.56 7.89 7.20
CA GLU A 93 -19.23 8.37 5.85
C GLU A 93 -17.91 9.15 5.82
N VAL A 94 -17.70 10.03 6.79
CA VAL A 94 -16.44 10.79 6.88
C VAL A 94 -15.26 9.90 7.26
N MET A 95 -15.48 8.88 8.11
CA MET A 95 -14.43 7.94 8.48
C MET A 95 -14.02 7.03 7.30
N GLU A 96 -14.98 6.57 6.54
CA GLU A 96 -14.77 5.73 5.35
C GLU A 96 -13.85 6.43 4.37
N GLU A 97 -14.20 7.66 3.99
CA GLU A 97 -13.38 8.49 3.12
C GLU A 97 -11.96 8.76 3.68
N GLU A 98 -11.83 8.97 5.00
CA GLU A 98 -10.50 9.14 5.60
C GLU A 98 -9.65 7.88 5.55
N ILE A 99 -10.25 6.71 5.78
CA ILE A 99 -9.54 5.44 5.73
C ILE A 99 -9.09 5.15 4.29
N ASP A 100 -9.95 5.34 3.30
CA ASP A 100 -9.63 5.11 1.89
C ASP A 100 -8.44 5.97 1.44
N ILE A 101 -8.46 7.25 1.76
CA ILE A 101 -7.35 8.15 1.44
C ILE A 101 -6.05 7.72 2.11
N LYS A 102 -6.12 7.31 3.38
CA LYS A 102 -4.94 6.87 4.14
C LYS A 102 -4.38 5.55 3.62
N VAL A 103 -5.23 4.65 3.18
CA VAL A 103 -4.83 3.39 2.53
C VAL A 103 -4.14 3.69 1.20
N ASP A 104 -4.76 4.47 0.32
CA ASP A 104 -4.21 4.85 -0.99
C ASP A 104 -2.88 5.60 -0.85
N THR A 105 -2.80 6.57 0.07
CA THR A 105 -1.58 7.32 0.32
C THR A 105 -0.48 6.45 0.93
N GLY A 106 -0.85 5.55 1.85
CA GLY A 106 0.11 4.63 2.47
C GLY A 106 0.77 3.66 1.48
N PHE A 107 0.09 3.34 0.37
CA PHE A 107 0.70 2.62 -0.76
C PHE A 107 1.66 3.50 -1.54
N LYS A 108 1.25 4.72 -1.87
CA LYS A 108 2.03 5.67 -2.69
C LYS A 108 3.30 6.15 -1.99
N GLU A 109 3.34 6.17 -0.67
CA GLU A 109 4.54 6.54 0.11
C GLU A 109 5.67 5.51 0.00
N SER A 110 5.37 4.26 -0.28
CA SER A 110 6.39 3.25 -0.43
C SER A 110 6.95 3.25 -1.86
N GLU A 111 8.21 3.62 -2.02
CA GLU A 111 8.93 3.59 -3.31
C GLU A 111 8.82 2.23 -4.01
N PHE A 112 8.86 1.13 -3.24
CA PHE A 112 8.71 -0.21 -3.78
C PHE A 112 7.33 -0.41 -4.42
N PHE A 113 6.25 -0.09 -3.72
CA PHE A 113 4.89 -0.29 -4.26
C PHE A 113 4.62 0.64 -5.44
N ASN A 114 5.04 1.89 -5.35
CA ASN A 114 4.84 2.85 -6.43
C ASN A 114 5.55 2.44 -7.73
N ASN A 115 6.76 1.90 -7.64
CA ASN A 115 7.56 1.57 -8.83
C ASN A 115 7.22 0.20 -9.42
N TYR A 116 6.82 -0.80 -8.60
CA TYR A 116 6.72 -2.19 -9.02
C TYR A 116 5.31 -2.79 -8.97
N VAL A 117 4.35 -2.10 -8.36
CA VAL A 117 2.95 -2.53 -8.29
C VAL A 117 2.08 -1.64 -9.16
N GLU A 118 1.31 -2.24 -10.06
CA GLU A 118 0.25 -1.57 -10.79
C GLU A 118 -1.05 -1.68 -10.01
N THR A 119 -1.60 -0.55 -9.61
CA THR A 119 -2.86 -0.49 -8.87
C THR A 119 -3.99 -0.09 -9.83
N ARG A 120 -5.09 -0.82 -9.80
CA ARG A 120 -6.32 -0.52 -10.54
C ARG A 120 -7.50 -0.56 -9.61
N ASN A 121 -8.31 0.49 -9.63
CA ASN A 121 -9.55 0.56 -8.88
C ASN A 121 -10.72 0.22 -9.79
N LEU A 122 -11.59 -0.67 -9.35
CA LEU A 122 -12.75 -1.14 -10.08
C LEU A 122 -14.04 -0.91 -9.27
N SER A 123 -15.12 -0.64 -9.98
CA SER A 123 -16.44 -0.62 -9.36
C SER A 123 -16.90 -2.02 -8.95
N ARG A 124 -17.75 -2.12 -7.92
CA ARG A 124 -18.34 -3.41 -7.51
C ARG A 124 -19.06 -4.08 -8.67
N GLY A 125 -18.71 -5.35 -8.92
CA GLY A 125 -19.29 -6.16 -9.99
C GLY A 125 -18.52 -6.16 -11.30
N ASP A 126 -17.53 -5.28 -11.46
CA ASP A 126 -16.65 -5.30 -12.59
C ASP A 126 -15.58 -6.39 -12.44
N ARG A 127 -15.10 -6.89 -13.57
CA ARG A 127 -14.02 -7.87 -13.61
C ARG A 127 -12.85 -7.29 -14.39
N GLN A 128 -11.66 -7.32 -13.80
CA GLN A 128 -10.45 -6.95 -14.52
C GLN A 128 -9.86 -8.18 -15.18
N GLU A 129 -9.73 -8.09 -16.49
CA GLU A 129 -9.00 -9.04 -17.30
C GLU A 129 -7.65 -8.44 -17.67
N PHE A 130 -6.58 -9.19 -17.39
CA PHE A 130 -5.23 -8.86 -17.81
C PHE A 130 -4.85 -9.76 -18.96
N TRP A 131 -4.17 -9.18 -19.92
CA TRP A 131 -3.68 -9.88 -21.09
C TRP A 131 -2.17 -10.01 -21.02
N THR A 132 -1.68 -11.20 -21.30
CA THR A 132 -0.24 -11.44 -21.44
C THR A 132 0.05 -11.86 -22.86
N ASP A 133 0.90 -11.13 -23.56
CA ASP A 133 1.31 -11.44 -24.90
C ASP A 133 2.16 -12.72 -24.92
N ASP A 134 1.93 -13.55 -25.96
CA ASP A 134 2.78 -14.72 -26.19
C ASP A 134 4.09 -14.26 -26.86
N LYS A 135 5.18 -14.38 -26.12
CA LYS A 135 6.53 -14.08 -26.64
C LYS A 135 7.08 -15.24 -27.46
N VAL A 136 6.49 -15.48 -28.65
CA VAL A 136 7.03 -16.46 -29.59
C VAL A 136 8.28 -15.91 -30.24
N VAL A 137 9.42 -16.55 -30.01
CA VAL A 137 10.65 -16.26 -30.73
C VAL A 137 10.62 -16.97 -32.10
N LEU A 138 10.44 -16.16 -33.16
CA LEU A 138 10.48 -16.68 -34.53
C LEU A 138 11.92 -17.03 -34.93
N SER A 139 12.12 -18.24 -35.39
CA SER A 139 13.42 -18.70 -35.89
C SER A 139 13.58 -18.47 -37.40
N THR A 140 14.70 -17.93 -37.81
CA THR A 140 15.06 -17.78 -39.21
C THR A 140 15.93 -18.95 -39.66
N THR A 141 15.61 -19.52 -40.82
CA THR A 141 16.40 -20.61 -41.40
C THR A 141 17.28 -20.09 -42.54
N LYS A 142 18.54 -20.50 -42.57
CA LYS A 142 19.45 -20.17 -43.66
C LYS A 142 19.12 -21.05 -44.88
N ILE A 143 18.81 -20.44 -46.03
CA ILE A 143 18.37 -21.12 -47.22
C ILE A 143 19.58 -21.32 -48.16
N ALA A 144 19.75 -22.54 -48.69
CA ALA A 144 20.61 -22.82 -49.82
C ALA A 144 19.75 -22.86 -51.11
N GLY A 145 20.10 -22.09 -52.09
CA GLY A 145 19.42 -21.52 -53.23
C GLY A 145 18.31 -22.23 -53.99
N ASP A 146 17.95 -23.51 -53.75
CA ASP A 146 16.94 -24.23 -54.59
C ASP A 146 15.91 -25.06 -53.83
N HIS A 147 15.96 -25.12 -52.48
CA HIS A 147 14.99 -25.86 -51.67
C HIS A 147 14.41 -24.97 -50.56
N HIS A 148 13.07 -24.77 -50.61
CA HIS A 148 12.32 -23.90 -49.72
C HIS A 148 11.34 -24.70 -48.84
N ASP A 149 11.84 -25.52 -47.93
CA ASP A 149 11.00 -26.13 -46.91
C ASP A 149 11.01 -25.24 -45.66
N PHE A 150 10.01 -24.32 -45.58
CA PHE A 150 9.74 -23.53 -44.37
C PHE A 150 8.68 -24.22 -43.55
N THR A 151 9.00 -24.48 -42.32
CA THR A 151 7.98 -24.82 -41.32
C THR A 151 7.23 -23.55 -40.92
N LEU A 152 5.90 -23.53 -41.10
CA LEU A 152 5.06 -22.43 -40.73
C LEU A 152 5.10 -22.26 -39.20
N GLN A 153 5.63 -21.16 -38.75
CA GLN A 153 5.60 -20.76 -37.35
C GLN A 153 4.35 -19.91 -37.13
N ARG A 154 3.61 -20.22 -36.06
CA ARG A 154 2.40 -19.47 -35.70
C ARG A 154 2.74 -18.53 -34.55
N LEU A 155 2.27 -17.28 -34.63
CA LEU A 155 2.22 -16.37 -33.48
C LEU A 155 1.12 -16.87 -32.55
N GLY A 156 1.42 -17.00 -31.26
CA GLY A 156 0.43 -17.27 -30.24
C GLY A 156 -0.50 -16.08 -30.05
N SER A 157 -1.66 -16.34 -29.49
CA SER A 157 -2.66 -15.30 -29.20
C SER A 157 -2.52 -14.69 -27.81
N GLY A 158 -1.49 -15.08 -27.05
CA GLY A 158 -1.38 -14.71 -25.65
C GLY A 158 -2.42 -15.40 -24.74
N GLU A 159 -2.38 -15.10 -23.48
CA GLU A 159 -3.34 -15.62 -22.49
C GLU A 159 -3.95 -14.46 -21.70
N SER A 160 -5.25 -14.56 -21.42
CA SER A 160 -5.92 -13.66 -20.49
C SER A 160 -6.11 -14.34 -19.14
N TYR A 161 -6.00 -13.57 -18.07
CA TYR A 161 -6.32 -14.03 -16.73
C TYR A 161 -7.13 -12.99 -15.97
N THR A 162 -8.08 -13.47 -15.18
CA THR A 162 -8.90 -12.65 -14.30
C THR A 162 -8.41 -12.75 -12.87
N VAL A 163 -8.39 -11.62 -12.17
CA VAL A 163 -8.06 -11.58 -10.74
C VAL A 163 -9.32 -11.87 -9.92
N THR A 164 -9.19 -12.77 -8.96
CA THR A 164 -10.25 -13.04 -7.99
C THR A 164 -10.01 -12.14 -6.78
N THR A 165 -11.00 -11.31 -6.45
CA THR A 165 -10.95 -10.40 -5.31
C THR A 165 -11.46 -11.08 -4.04
N SER A 166 -10.89 -10.70 -2.90
CA SER A 166 -11.31 -11.14 -1.57
C SER A 166 -11.68 -9.91 -0.74
N VAL A 167 -12.74 -10.04 0.07
CA VAL A 167 -13.16 -8.98 0.99
C VAL A 167 -12.40 -9.12 2.30
N TYR A 168 -11.85 -8.03 2.80
CA TYR A 168 -11.18 -7.96 4.09
C TYR A 168 -11.99 -7.08 5.04
N GLY A 169 -12.10 -7.48 6.27
CA GLY A 169 -12.80 -6.73 7.31
C GLY A 169 -12.01 -6.67 8.60
N ILE A 170 -12.18 -5.60 9.35
CA ILE A 170 -11.65 -5.44 10.70
C ILE A 170 -12.75 -5.01 11.64
N ALA A 171 -12.91 -5.70 12.77
CA ALA A 171 -13.82 -5.29 13.82
C ALA A 171 -13.05 -4.58 14.92
N VAL A 172 -13.38 -3.32 15.17
CA VAL A 172 -12.72 -2.51 16.19
C VAL A 172 -13.76 -1.95 17.17
N GLY A 173 -13.50 -2.11 18.47
CA GLY A 173 -14.31 -1.49 19.52
C GLY A 173 -13.69 -0.17 19.96
N ALA A 174 -14.41 0.93 19.86
CA ALA A 174 -14.01 2.23 20.39
C ALA A 174 -15.11 2.80 21.30
N ASP A 175 -14.69 3.38 22.43
CA ASP A 175 -15.61 4.10 23.32
C ASP A 175 -15.73 5.55 22.83
N ILE A 176 -16.86 5.85 22.19
CA ILE A 176 -17.11 7.19 21.65
C ILE A 176 -17.13 8.27 22.72
N ASP A 177 -17.54 7.91 23.94
CA ASP A 177 -17.49 8.85 25.07
C ASP A 177 -16.07 9.27 25.42
N LEU A 178 -15.08 8.38 25.28
CA LEU A 178 -13.67 8.71 25.48
C LEU A 178 -13.14 9.62 24.36
N TYR A 179 -13.58 9.37 23.14
CA TYR A 179 -13.25 10.24 22.01
C TYR A 179 -13.82 11.64 22.19
N LEU A 180 -15.13 11.76 22.43
CA LEU A 180 -15.80 13.04 22.66
C LEU A 180 -15.29 13.76 23.91
N ALA A 181 -14.78 13.03 24.90
CA ALA A 181 -14.10 13.61 26.08
C ALA A 181 -12.65 14.04 25.78
N GLY A 182 -12.14 13.87 24.57
CA GLY A 182 -10.77 14.22 24.17
C GLY A 182 -9.69 13.32 24.77
N ARG A 183 -10.06 12.09 25.15
CA ARG A 183 -9.13 11.09 25.68
C ARG A 183 -8.69 10.07 24.62
N LEU A 184 -9.44 9.95 23.56
CA LEU A 184 -9.15 9.12 22.39
C LEU A 184 -8.96 10.05 21.19
N ASP A 185 -7.94 9.78 20.40
CA ASP A 185 -7.61 10.55 19.21
C ASP A 185 -8.24 9.87 17.97
N TRP A 186 -9.13 10.60 17.30
CA TRP A 186 -9.84 10.12 16.12
C TRP A 186 -8.90 9.78 14.95
N SER A 187 -7.99 10.70 14.66
CA SER A 187 -7.04 10.50 13.57
C SER A 187 -6.13 9.29 13.82
N LYS A 188 -5.75 9.05 15.08
CA LYS A 188 -4.99 7.87 15.47
C LYS A 188 -5.80 6.58 15.27
N PHE A 189 -7.10 6.62 15.52
CA PHE A 189 -7.96 5.47 15.31
C PHE A 189 -8.07 5.12 13.82
N THR A 190 -8.40 6.08 12.96
CA THR A 190 -8.49 5.89 11.51
C THR A 190 -7.14 5.46 10.90
N ASP A 191 -6.01 6.00 11.38
CA ASP A 191 -4.66 5.58 10.99
C ASP A 191 -4.36 4.13 11.35
N GLN A 192 -4.79 3.68 12.52
CA GLN A 192 -4.58 2.28 12.93
C GLN A 192 -5.38 1.32 12.07
N CYS A 193 -6.61 1.69 11.70
CA CYS A 193 -7.44 0.91 10.75
C CYS A 193 -6.78 0.86 9.37
N ALA A 194 -6.43 2.01 8.80
CA ALA A 194 -5.76 2.08 7.50
C ALA A 194 -4.44 1.31 7.49
N ALA A 195 -3.62 1.45 8.53
CA ALA A 195 -2.37 0.71 8.66
C ALA A 195 -2.57 -0.81 8.75
N ALA A 196 -3.70 -1.28 9.31
CA ALA A 196 -4.02 -2.69 9.34
C ALA A 196 -4.34 -3.23 7.94
N PHE A 197 -5.14 -2.50 7.15
CA PHE A 197 -5.41 -2.84 5.75
C PHE A 197 -4.16 -2.83 4.89
N VAL A 198 -3.37 -1.76 4.95
CA VAL A 198 -2.09 -1.66 4.20
C VAL A 198 -1.15 -2.83 4.55
N ARG A 199 -1.09 -3.23 5.83
CA ARG A 199 -0.28 -4.40 6.24
C ARG A 199 -0.82 -5.69 5.65
N GLN A 200 -2.14 -5.88 5.62
CA GLN A 200 -2.75 -7.08 5.04
C GLN A 200 -2.46 -7.16 3.55
N ILE A 201 -2.70 -6.08 2.80
CA ILE A 201 -2.42 -6.03 1.37
C ILE A 201 -0.94 -6.30 1.07
N GLN A 202 -0.03 -5.70 1.82
CA GLN A 202 1.41 -5.97 1.70
C GLN A 202 1.74 -7.45 1.96
N ASN A 203 1.10 -8.05 2.97
CA ASN A 203 1.26 -9.47 3.27
C ASN A 203 0.86 -10.35 2.09
N ASP A 204 -0.27 -10.05 1.46
CA ASP A 204 -0.79 -10.81 0.33
C ASP A 204 0.09 -10.65 -0.90
N ILE A 205 0.55 -9.43 -1.20
CA ILE A 205 1.51 -9.18 -2.28
C ILE A 205 2.79 -10.01 -2.08
N TYR A 206 3.34 -10.03 -0.87
CA TYR A 206 4.56 -10.81 -0.59
C TYR A 206 4.31 -12.31 -0.65
N ALA A 207 3.15 -12.79 -0.19
CA ALA A 207 2.78 -14.19 -0.28
C ALA A 207 2.68 -14.64 -1.74
N GLU A 208 2.03 -13.83 -2.60
CA GLU A 208 1.93 -14.13 -4.02
C GLU A 208 3.28 -14.05 -4.75
N MET A 209 4.15 -13.09 -4.42
CA MET A 209 5.52 -13.05 -4.94
C MET A 209 6.29 -14.32 -4.60
N MET A 210 6.18 -14.79 -3.35
CA MET A 210 6.82 -16.04 -2.91
C MET A 210 6.24 -17.27 -3.61
N ASN A 211 4.94 -17.29 -3.84
CA ASN A 211 4.26 -18.38 -4.55
C ASN A 211 4.63 -18.39 -6.04
N ALA A 212 4.67 -17.23 -6.67
CA ALA A 212 5.10 -17.08 -8.06
C ALA A 212 6.54 -17.55 -8.26
N GLY A 213 7.46 -17.15 -7.38
CA GLY A 213 8.85 -17.59 -7.44
C GLY A 213 9.03 -19.10 -7.39
N LYS A 214 8.20 -19.82 -6.64
CA LYS A 214 8.24 -21.31 -6.57
C LYS A 214 7.75 -21.99 -7.84
N LYS A 215 6.96 -21.31 -8.65
CA LYS A 215 6.40 -21.86 -9.92
C LYS A 215 7.31 -21.62 -11.12
N LEU A 216 8.36 -20.84 -10.99
CA LEU A 216 9.30 -20.57 -12.06
C LEU A 216 10.04 -21.86 -12.49
N PRO A 217 10.45 -21.99 -13.77
CA PRO A 217 11.35 -23.04 -14.21
C PRO A 217 12.64 -23.09 -13.40
N ALA A 218 13.22 -24.28 -13.26
CA ALA A 218 14.41 -24.48 -12.42
C ALA A 218 15.62 -23.61 -12.81
N GLN A 219 15.74 -23.25 -14.08
CA GLN A 219 16.79 -22.35 -14.59
C GLN A 219 16.71 -20.93 -14.01
N PHE A 220 15.51 -20.49 -13.61
CA PHE A 220 15.29 -19.18 -12.97
C PHE A 220 15.18 -19.26 -11.45
N GLN A 221 15.56 -20.39 -10.86
CA GLN A 221 15.60 -20.58 -9.42
C GLN A 221 17.02 -20.85 -8.98
N GLY A 222 17.48 -20.08 -8.00
CA GLY A 222 18.78 -20.27 -7.37
C GLY A 222 18.63 -20.60 -5.87
N THR A 223 19.45 -21.53 -5.38
CA THR A 223 19.53 -21.85 -3.95
C THR A 223 20.97 -21.91 -3.49
N GLY A 224 21.21 -21.52 -2.24
CA GLY A 224 22.52 -21.58 -1.64
C GLY A 224 22.94 -20.28 -0.95
N ALA A 225 24.07 -20.27 -0.29
CA ALA A 225 24.61 -19.07 0.33
C ALA A 225 25.32 -18.19 -0.70
N LEU A 226 25.14 -16.86 -0.61
CA LEU A 226 25.90 -15.92 -1.41
C LEU A 226 27.35 -15.89 -0.92
N SER A 227 28.26 -16.32 -1.76
CA SER A 227 29.72 -16.40 -1.51
C SER A 227 30.45 -16.28 -2.83
N ASN A 228 31.76 -16.04 -2.80
CA ASN A 228 32.58 -15.99 -4.01
C ASN A 228 32.49 -17.29 -4.82
N ALA A 229 32.24 -18.43 -4.19
CA ALA A 229 32.08 -19.71 -4.89
C ALA A 229 30.74 -19.86 -5.64
N THR A 230 29.74 -19.05 -5.30
CA THR A 230 28.41 -19.06 -5.92
C THR A 230 28.12 -17.82 -6.75
N LYS A 231 29.10 -16.91 -6.84
CA LYS A 231 28.98 -15.66 -7.59
C LYS A 231 28.67 -15.91 -9.05
N ASP A 232 29.43 -16.77 -9.71
CA ASP A 232 29.27 -17.06 -11.14
C ASP A 232 27.87 -17.59 -11.47
N LYS A 233 27.29 -18.42 -10.59
CA LYS A 233 25.90 -18.90 -10.76
C LYS A 233 24.86 -17.81 -10.59
N LEU A 234 25.13 -16.84 -9.70
CA LEU A 234 24.25 -15.71 -9.54
C LEU A 234 24.32 -14.79 -10.77
N ASP A 235 25.52 -14.54 -11.27
CA ASP A 235 25.73 -13.70 -12.44
C ASP A 235 25.12 -14.34 -13.69
N GLU A 236 25.24 -15.67 -13.86
CA GLU A 236 24.56 -16.45 -14.91
C GLU A 236 23.03 -16.34 -14.80
N LEU A 237 22.46 -16.47 -13.60
CA LEU A 237 21.02 -16.31 -13.37
C LEU A 237 20.52 -14.91 -13.71
N LEU A 238 21.29 -13.86 -13.38
CA LEU A 238 20.97 -12.48 -13.70
C LEU A 238 20.99 -12.23 -15.22
N GLU A 239 21.96 -12.82 -15.91
CA GLU A 239 22.06 -12.77 -17.37
C GLU A 239 20.89 -13.52 -18.04
N ASP A 240 20.56 -14.73 -17.55
CA ASP A 240 19.45 -15.53 -18.06
C ASP A 240 18.11 -14.79 -17.94
N VAL A 241 17.86 -14.12 -16.81
CA VAL A 241 16.64 -13.31 -16.63
C VAL A 241 16.61 -12.13 -17.60
N SER A 242 17.75 -11.48 -17.83
CA SER A 242 17.84 -10.39 -18.81
C SER A 242 17.58 -10.89 -20.23
N LEU A 243 18.20 -11.99 -20.63
CA LEU A 243 18.05 -12.59 -21.96
C LEU A 243 16.61 -13.06 -22.21
N ALA A 244 15.97 -13.66 -21.22
CA ALA A 244 14.56 -14.09 -21.30
C ALA A 244 13.58 -12.90 -21.47
N ASN A 245 14.04 -11.68 -21.21
CA ASN A 245 13.26 -10.45 -21.34
C ASN A 245 13.89 -9.46 -22.33
N ASP A 246 14.40 -9.96 -23.45
CA ASP A 246 14.93 -9.18 -24.58
C ASP A 246 16.06 -8.20 -24.19
N GLY A 247 16.88 -8.57 -23.22
CA GLY A 247 17.98 -7.75 -22.72
C GLY A 247 17.54 -6.64 -21.76
N ALA A 248 16.35 -6.74 -21.17
CA ALA A 248 15.88 -5.78 -20.19
C ALA A 248 16.82 -5.67 -18.99
N GLN A 249 16.93 -4.47 -18.44
CA GLN A 249 17.70 -4.26 -17.21
C GLN A 249 17.07 -5.05 -16.06
N VAL A 250 17.91 -5.68 -15.24
CA VAL A 250 17.46 -6.50 -14.12
C VAL A 250 17.65 -5.76 -12.80
N VAL A 251 16.69 -5.95 -11.93
CA VAL A 251 16.69 -5.41 -10.56
C VAL A 251 16.67 -6.57 -9.57
N ILE A 252 17.49 -6.47 -8.53
CA ILE A 252 17.53 -7.45 -7.45
C ILE A 252 16.78 -6.86 -6.25
N MET A 253 15.73 -7.53 -5.84
CA MET A 253 14.89 -7.10 -4.74
C MET A 253 15.01 -8.04 -3.55
N GLY A 254 15.01 -7.48 -2.36
CA GLY A 254 15.06 -8.27 -1.15
C GLY A 254 14.97 -7.44 0.12
N THR A 255 14.93 -8.10 1.25
CA THR A 255 15.02 -7.41 2.53
C THR A 255 16.41 -6.82 2.74
N ARG A 256 16.51 -5.78 3.58
CA ARG A 256 17.82 -5.20 3.95
C ARG A 256 18.85 -6.26 4.34
N THR A 257 18.45 -7.24 5.17
CA THR A 257 19.33 -8.34 5.61
C THR A 257 19.79 -9.24 4.46
N GLY A 258 18.90 -9.50 3.49
CA GLY A 258 19.24 -10.25 2.27
C GLY A 258 20.21 -9.47 1.39
N LEU A 259 19.92 -8.20 1.14
CA LEU A 259 20.76 -7.35 0.30
C LEU A 259 22.14 -7.05 0.91
N GLN A 260 22.28 -7.04 2.24
CA GLN A 260 23.57 -6.91 2.90
C GLN A 260 24.56 -8.04 2.55
N GLN A 261 24.07 -9.20 2.12
CA GLN A 261 24.96 -10.30 1.74
C GLN A 261 25.79 -9.98 0.49
N PHE A 262 25.32 -9.07 -0.37
CA PHE A 262 26.07 -8.63 -1.55
C PHE A 262 27.37 -7.90 -1.19
N GLN A 263 27.47 -7.31 -0.02
CA GLN A 263 28.72 -6.71 0.47
C GLN A 263 29.84 -7.74 0.58
N LYS A 264 29.51 -9.01 0.77
CA LYS A 264 30.50 -10.11 0.87
C LYS A 264 30.99 -10.60 -0.50
N LEU A 265 30.25 -10.27 -1.57
CA LEU A 265 30.57 -10.67 -2.94
C LEU A 265 31.45 -9.64 -3.65
N MET A 266 31.55 -8.43 -3.11
CA MET A 266 32.34 -7.37 -3.71
C MET A 266 33.69 -7.26 -3.00
N ASP A 267 34.77 -7.26 -3.77
CA ASP A 267 36.09 -6.98 -3.25
C ASP A 267 36.16 -5.50 -2.81
N VAL A 268 36.79 -5.27 -1.66
CA VAL A 268 36.87 -3.94 -1.05
C VAL A 268 37.54 -2.92 -1.96
N ASP A 269 38.46 -3.36 -2.81
CA ASP A 269 39.20 -2.51 -3.73
C ASP A 269 38.36 -1.98 -4.91
N TRP A 270 37.21 -2.60 -5.20
CA TRP A 270 36.28 -2.20 -6.26
C TRP A 270 35.11 -1.36 -5.76
N ILE A 271 34.97 -1.20 -4.44
CA ILE A 271 33.90 -0.41 -3.86
C ILE A 271 34.23 1.08 -4.02
N THR A 272 33.40 1.80 -4.79
CA THR A 272 33.55 3.24 -4.99
C THR A 272 33.19 4.01 -3.70
N ASP A 273 33.66 5.27 -3.60
CA ASP A 273 33.35 6.10 -2.43
C ASP A 273 31.85 6.38 -2.27
N ASP A 274 31.09 6.43 -3.37
CA ASP A 274 29.64 6.56 -3.31
C ASP A 274 28.96 5.30 -2.77
N GLN A 275 29.40 4.12 -3.17
CA GLN A 275 28.92 2.85 -2.57
C GLN A 275 29.27 2.74 -1.09
N LYS A 276 30.42 3.28 -0.65
CA LYS A 276 30.76 3.36 0.78
C LYS A 276 29.81 4.28 1.53
N LYS A 277 29.39 5.40 0.91
CA LYS A 277 28.36 6.30 1.46
C LYS A 277 27.00 5.59 1.56
N ASP A 278 26.61 4.83 0.53
CA ASP A 278 25.37 4.04 0.55
C ASP A 278 25.36 3.06 1.73
N VAL A 279 26.46 2.36 1.95
CA VAL A 279 26.60 1.45 3.12
C VAL A 279 26.50 2.21 4.44
N ALA A 280 27.09 3.41 4.52
CA ALA A 280 27.01 4.23 5.73
C ALA A 280 25.62 4.81 5.98
N THR A 281 24.87 5.14 4.93
CA THR A 281 23.58 5.81 5.02
C THR A 281 22.41 4.80 5.08
N MET A 282 22.43 3.80 4.17
CA MET A 282 21.34 2.82 4.02
C MET A 282 21.64 1.48 4.71
N GLY A 283 22.90 1.24 5.11
CA GLY A 283 23.34 -0.04 5.68
C GLY A 283 23.50 -1.16 4.65
N ARG A 284 23.43 -0.86 3.34
CA ARG A 284 23.56 -1.81 2.23
C ARG A 284 24.13 -1.10 0.99
N LEU A 285 24.54 -1.89 0.00
CA LEU A 285 24.90 -1.37 -1.31
C LEU A 285 23.64 -0.96 -2.07
N GLY A 286 23.75 0.07 -2.90
CA GLY A 286 22.72 0.48 -3.85
C GLY A 286 22.76 -0.32 -5.15
N TYR A 287 23.94 -0.84 -5.52
CA TYR A 287 24.17 -1.56 -6.78
C TYR A 287 25.07 -2.76 -6.58
N TYR A 288 24.85 -3.79 -7.40
CA TYR A 288 25.76 -4.93 -7.56
C TYR A 288 26.14 -5.02 -9.04
N GLY A 289 27.36 -4.60 -9.41
CA GLY A 289 27.73 -4.42 -10.81
C GLY A 289 26.77 -3.45 -11.52
N PRO A 290 26.15 -3.85 -12.64
CA PRO A 290 25.17 -3.02 -13.36
C PRO A 290 23.74 -3.12 -12.74
N TYR A 291 23.51 -3.99 -11.77
CA TYR A 291 22.19 -4.30 -11.24
C TYR A 291 21.84 -3.43 -10.03
N THR A 292 20.64 -2.86 -10.06
CA THR A 292 20.11 -2.07 -8.93
C THR A 292 19.61 -2.98 -7.83
N LEU A 293 19.96 -2.65 -6.57
CA LEU A 293 19.49 -3.36 -5.38
C LEU A 293 18.33 -2.58 -4.74
N VAL A 294 17.13 -3.15 -4.77
CA VAL A 294 15.91 -2.54 -4.25
C VAL A 294 15.50 -3.20 -2.95
N GLU A 295 15.31 -2.38 -1.91
CA GLU A 295 14.86 -2.88 -0.62
C GLU A 295 13.34 -3.05 -0.60
N ILE A 296 12.89 -4.25 -0.24
CA ILE A 296 11.50 -4.50 0.10
C ILE A 296 11.34 -4.26 1.61
N PRO A 297 10.43 -3.36 2.03
CA PRO A 297 10.22 -3.06 3.44
C PRO A 297 9.82 -4.32 4.23
N GLN A 298 10.61 -4.67 5.26
CA GLN A 298 10.33 -5.83 6.11
C GLN A 298 9.40 -5.45 7.26
N ARG A 299 8.44 -6.31 7.55
CA ARG A 299 7.50 -6.16 8.68
C ARG A 299 7.35 -7.47 9.43
N PHE A 300 6.75 -7.41 10.60
CA PHE A 300 6.32 -8.62 11.33
C PHE A 300 4.97 -9.09 10.80
N ALA A 301 4.74 -10.41 10.91
CA ALA A 301 3.44 -10.99 10.60
C ALA A 301 2.34 -10.37 11.48
N LEU A 302 1.12 -10.27 10.95
CA LEU A 302 0.00 -9.56 11.58
C LEU A 302 -0.29 -10.00 13.03
N ASN A 303 -0.19 -11.31 13.28
CA ASN A 303 -0.53 -11.90 14.59
C ASN A 303 0.66 -12.43 15.37
N ASP A 304 1.89 -12.24 14.87
CA ASP A 304 3.07 -12.81 15.48
C ASP A 304 4.31 -11.92 15.27
N THR A 305 4.62 -11.12 16.26
CA THR A 305 5.79 -10.23 16.24
C THR A 305 7.13 -10.97 16.30
N THR A 306 7.12 -12.29 16.46
CA THR A 306 8.33 -13.13 16.42
C THR A 306 8.66 -13.57 14.99
N LYS A 307 7.68 -13.55 14.09
CA LYS A 307 7.83 -13.94 12.69
C LYS A 307 7.93 -12.73 11.79
N LYS A 308 8.91 -12.73 10.93
CA LYS A 308 9.04 -11.75 9.85
C LYS A 308 8.12 -12.13 8.69
N LEU A 309 7.56 -11.14 8.02
CA LEU A 309 6.65 -11.33 6.89
C LEU A 309 7.36 -12.00 5.71
N MET A 310 8.54 -11.52 5.35
CA MET A 310 9.39 -12.13 4.33
C MET A 310 10.55 -12.90 4.95
N ASP A 311 10.91 -14.02 4.33
CA ASP A 311 12.17 -14.67 4.64
C ASP A 311 13.33 -13.75 4.25
N PRO A 312 14.17 -13.32 5.21
CA PRO A 312 15.30 -12.43 4.94
C PRO A 312 16.36 -13.06 4.02
N LYS A 313 16.28 -14.35 3.75
CA LYS A 313 17.19 -15.08 2.86
C LYS A 313 16.69 -15.16 1.42
N THR A 314 15.48 -14.69 1.13
CA THR A 314 14.93 -14.72 -0.22
C THR A 314 15.26 -13.42 -0.94
N LEU A 315 15.71 -13.57 -2.17
CA LEU A 315 15.93 -12.49 -3.13
C LEU A 315 15.04 -12.73 -4.36
N PHE A 316 14.51 -11.66 -4.92
CA PHE A 316 13.76 -11.68 -6.17
C PHE A 316 14.59 -10.97 -7.23
N ILE A 317 14.69 -11.60 -8.39
CA ILE A 317 15.36 -11.06 -9.57
C ILE A 317 14.27 -10.76 -10.58
N MET A 318 14.09 -9.50 -10.90
CA MET A 318 13.00 -9.05 -11.78
C MET A 318 13.54 -8.18 -12.90
N PRO A 319 13.09 -8.37 -14.15
CA PRO A 319 13.42 -7.44 -15.23
C PRO A 319 12.65 -6.14 -15.03
N GLN A 320 13.26 -5.04 -15.41
CA GLN A 320 12.65 -3.72 -15.42
C GLN A 320 11.97 -3.50 -16.76
N VAL A 321 10.68 -3.75 -16.84
CA VAL A 321 9.84 -3.59 -18.02
C VAL A 321 8.74 -2.57 -17.75
N GLU A 322 8.16 -2.00 -18.81
CA GLU A 322 7.08 -1.02 -18.68
C GLU A 322 5.84 -1.59 -18.00
N ASP A 323 5.52 -2.86 -18.29
CA ASP A 323 4.41 -3.56 -17.67
C ASP A 323 4.83 -4.10 -16.30
N LYS A 324 4.27 -3.54 -15.22
CA LYS A 324 4.62 -3.93 -13.85
C LYS A 324 4.13 -5.35 -13.56
N PHE A 325 5.01 -6.19 -13.00
CA PHE A 325 4.71 -7.61 -12.74
C PHE A 325 3.64 -7.85 -11.69
N ILE A 326 3.54 -6.96 -10.72
CA ILE A 326 2.60 -7.10 -9.61
C ILE A 326 1.38 -6.28 -9.98
N LYS A 327 0.23 -6.95 -10.11
CA LYS A 327 -1.06 -6.33 -10.38
C LYS A 327 -1.87 -6.37 -9.08
N PHE A 328 -2.19 -5.21 -8.56
CA PHE A 328 -3.08 -5.04 -7.43
C PHE A 328 -4.40 -4.46 -7.93
N VAL A 329 -5.49 -5.12 -7.64
CA VAL A 329 -6.83 -4.69 -8.03
C VAL A 329 -7.63 -4.45 -6.77
N ASP A 330 -8.03 -3.20 -6.59
CA ASP A 330 -8.93 -2.78 -5.54
C ASP A 330 -10.36 -2.68 -6.09
N VAL A 331 -11.34 -3.18 -5.34
CA VAL A 331 -12.73 -3.25 -5.79
C VAL A 331 -13.67 -2.69 -4.74
N GLY A 332 -14.30 -1.58 -5.06
CA GLY A 332 -15.27 -0.92 -4.22
C GLY A 332 -14.66 0.16 -3.34
N GLU A 333 -15.34 0.47 -2.26
CA GLU A 333 -15.02 1.50 -1.29
C GLU A 333 -15.09 0.88 0.10
N THR A 334 -14.43 1.49 1.09
CA THR A 334 -14.52 1.10 2.49
C THR A 334 -15.94 1.30 3.00
N GLU A 335 -16.50 0.31 3.70
CA GLU A 335 -17.81 0.39 4.35
C GLU A 335 -17.66 0.13 5.85
N ILE A 336 -18.28 0.96 6.67
CA ILE A 336 -18.31 0.81 8.14
C ILE A 336 -19.68 0.46 8.61
N TYR A 337 -19.80 -0.63 9.35
CA TYR A 337 -21.07 -1.06 9.94
C TYR A 337 -21.00 -1.01 11.45
N GLU A 338 -22.08 -0.49 12.07
CA GLU A 338 -22.26 -0.59 13.51
C GLU A 338 -22.74 -2.01 13.87
N ILE A 339 -21.96 -2.74 14.66
CA ILE A 339 -22.38 -4.03 15.20
C ILE A 339 -23.24 -3.78 16.46
N THR A 340 -24.55 -3.78 16.29
CA THR A 340 -25.51 -3.70 17.38
C THR A 340 -25.79 -5.09 17.96
N ASP A 341 -24.79 -5.73 18.55
CA ASP A 341 -25.04 -6.97 19.28
C ASP A 341 -25.66 -6.69 20.64
N LYS A 342 -26.97 -6.92 20.76
CA LYS A 342 -27.72 -6.79 22.01
C LYS A 342 -27.52 -7.98 22.96
N GLY A 343 -26.50 -8.80 22.75
CA GLY A 343 -26.19 -9.95 23.57
C GLY A 343 -25.49 -9.55 24.87
N ASP A 344 -26.21 -9.67 25.97
CA ASP A 344 -25.77 -9.89 27.37
C ASP A 344 -24.78 -8.93 28.06
N ARG A 345 -24.28 -7.89 27.42
CA ARG A 345 -23.44 -6.89 28.08
C ARG A 345 -24.06 -5.50 27.97
N MET A 346 -24.47 -4.97 29.11
CA MET A 346 -24.85 -3.55 29.27
C MET A 346 -23.60 -2.65 29.32
N ASP A 347 -22.57 -2.90 28.53
CA ASP A 347 -21.48 -1.98 28.35
C ASP A 347 -21.79 -1.13 27.11
N ASP A 348 -21.74 0.19 27.24
CA ASP A 348 -21.97 1.16 26.17
C ASP A 348 -20.80 1.16 25.12
N THR A 349 -20.11 0.02 24.92
CA THR A 349 -19.07 -0.13 23.93
C THR A 349 -19.68 -0.31 22.55
N MET A 350 -19.51 0.67 21.70
CA MET A 350 -19.86 0.54 20.28
C MET A 350 -18.76 -0.27 19.59
N LYS A 351 -19.16 -1.29 18.87
CA LYS A 351 -18.26 -2.08 18.03
C LYS A 351 -18.51 -1.71 16.59
N TYR A 352 -17.44 -1.47 15.86
CA TYR A 352 -17.47 -1.12 14.44
C TYR A 352 -16.80 -2.23 13.66
N GLU A 353 -17.37 -2.58 12.53
CA GLU A 353 -16.78 -3.46 11.53
C GLU A 353 -16.49 -2.59 10.31
N VAL A 354 -15.24 -2.61 9.87
CA VAL A 354 -14.78 -1.96 8.64
C VAL A 354 -14.49 -3.05 7.64
N GLN A 355 -15.15 -3.03 6.50
CA GLN A 355 -14.93 -3.96 5.39
C GLN A 355 -14.21 -3.28 4.25
#